data_920cef386d83a09285e84af5f0f8806b
#
_entry.id   920cef386d83a09285e84af5f0f8806b
#
_cell.length_a   1.000
_cell.length_b   1.000
_cell.length_c   1.000
_cell.angle_alpha   90.00
_cell.angle_beta   90.00
_cell.angle_gamma   90.00
#
_symmetry.space_group_name_H-M   'P 1'
#
loop_
_entity.id
_entity.type
_entity.pdbx_description
1 polymer ?
#
loop_
_entity_poly.entity_id
_entity_poly.type
_entity_poly.pdbx_seq_one_letter_code
_entity_poly.pdbx_strand_id
1 'polypeptide(L)'
;MITRADALKLDAADILKHKRAEFSIPDGMIYLDGNSLGVLPKAAMARVKHAVDVEWGVDLITSWNKHGWFQKPLVIGNKIARLIGAPKDSVIVADSISVNMFKVLSAALAKNPSRKVIVSDSGNFPSDLYVAQGLNGFINNGHSLRVVEPEAVMDAITDDVAVVMLTETDYRSARRHDMKAVTDKAHATGALVIWDLAHSAGAVPGQLEEVNADFAVGCTYKYLNGGPGSPAFAYVHPRLQNEVMPALVGWWGHAAPFEFSQNYEPAAGIMRMQCGTQPVLSMQALDAAMDVWADVDMVDVYAKAQKMCALFVQLAEARCAKHNVQLFGPRDFSKRGSHVSLRHEQSYAVMQALISKRVIGDFRAPDMMRFGFAPLYNSYADVWDAVEVLRQVLDEKLWDVPQFRERKAVT
;
A
#
# COMPACT_ATOMS: atom_id res chain seq x y z
N MET A 1 34.01 7.04 -2.20
CA MET A 1 32.94 6.52 -1.32
C MET A 1 32.04 7.71 -0.97
N ILE A 2 30.72 7.57 -1.07
CA ILE A 2 29.76 8.64 -0.74
C ILE A 2 29.87 8.98 0.75
N THR A 3 30.05 10.26 1.06
CA THR A 3 30.18 10.78 2.42
C THR A 3 28.82 11.28 2.95
N ARG A 4 28.73 11.51 4.28
CA ARG A 4 27.54 12.16 4.86
C ARG A 4 27.33 13.58 4.33
N ALA A 5 28.42 14.29 4.04
CA ALA A 5 28.34 15.63 3.43
C ALA A 5 27.72 15.60 2.03
N ASP A 6 27.94 14.53 1.25
CA ASP A 6 27.31 14.38 -0.06
C ASP A 6 25.80 14.09 0.09
N ALA A 7 25.38 13.29 1.08
CA ALA A 7 23.96 13.09 1.40
C ALA A 7 23.27 14.41 1.81
N LEU A 8 23.92 15.24 2.61
CA LEU A 8 23.40 16.56 2.98
C LEU A 8 23.26 17.52 1.78
N LYS A 9 24.16 17.43 0.78
CA LYS A 9 24.00 18.19 -0.48
C LYS A 9 22.77 17.73 -1.26
N LEU A 10 22.48 16.42 -1.28
CA LEU A 10 21.27 15.89 -1.89
C LEU A 10 20.02 16.40 -1.15
N ASP A 11 20.04 16.43 0.18
CA ASP A 11 18.95 16.99 1.00
C ASP A 11 18.74 18.49 0.72
N ALA A 12 19.82 19.25 0.58
CA ALA A 12 19.73 20.68 0.26
C ALA A 12 19.04 20.93 -1.09
N ALA A 13 19.27 20.06 -2.05
CA ALA A 13 18.69 20.12 -3.40
C ALA A 13 17.30 19.44 -3.51
N ASP A 14 16.81 18.77 -2.46
CA ASP A 14 15.55 18.04 -2.45
C ASP A 14 14.35 19.01 -2.46
N ILE A 15 13.55 18.93 -3.51
CA ILE A 15 12.33 19.74 -3.66
C ILE A 15 11.23 19.36 -2.67
N LEU A 16 11.23 18.11 -2.17
CA LEU A 16 10.26 17.60 -1.21
C LEU A 16 10.67 17.79 0.26
N LYS A 17 11.86 18.34 0.54
CA LYS A 17 12.41 18.46 1.91
C LYS A 17 11.51 19.19 2.89
N HIS A 18 10.72 20.17 2.39
CA HIS A 18 9.79 20.95 3.20
C HIS A 18 8.66 20.10 3.78
N LYS A 19 8.27 19.00 3.12
CA LYS A 19 7.20 18.10 3.54
C LYS A 19 7.48 17.39 4.86
N ARG A 20 8.75 17.14 5.20
CA ARG A 20 9.14 16.52 6.48
C ARG A 20 8.56 17.28 7.69
N ALA A 21 8.44 18.60 7.59
CA ALA A 21 7.91 19.44 8.67
C ALA A 21 6.41 19.17 8.96
N GLU A 22 5.69 18.57 8.04
CA GLU A 22 4.27 18.22 8.20
C GLU A 22 4.06 16.95 9.05
N PHE A 23 5.13 16.20 9.33
CA PHE A 23 5.08 14.92 10.06
C PHE A 23 5.66 15.03 11.47
N SER A 24 5.19 14.14 12.36
CA SER A 24 5.68 14.01 13.74
C SER A 24 6.59 12.79 13.84
N ILE A 25 7.89 13.00 13.79
CA ILE A 25 8.91 11.95 13.95
C ILE A 25 9.63 12.22 15.26
N PRO A 26 9.75 11.23 16.18
CA PRO A 26 10.51 11.42 17.42
C PRO A 26 11.96 11.79 17.17
N ASP A 27 12.51 12.72 17.98
CA ASP A 27 13.87 13.20 17.83
C ASP A 27 14.89 12.05 17.84
N GLY A 28 15.86 12.11 16.94
CA GLY A 28 16.91 11.10 16.78
C GLY A 28 16.43 9.74 16.26
N MET A 29 15.20 9.62 15.79
CA MET A 29 14.68 8.41 15.15
C MET A 29 14.88 8.49 13.62
N ILE A 30 15.42 7.43 13.05
CA ILE A 30 15.46 7.19 11.62
C ILE A 30 14.39 6.13 11.31
N TYR A 31 13.25 6.57 10.77
CA TYR A 31 12.11 5.69 10.53
C TYR A 31 12.06 5.26 9.06
N LEU A 32 12.42 4.02 8.79
CA LEU A 32 12.47 3.40 7.46
C LEU A 32 11.48 2.23 7.36
N ASP A 33 10.26 2.42 7.89
CA ASP A 33 9.20 1.41 7.87
C ASP A 33 7.85 1.99 7.43
N GLY A 34 7.87 3.04 6.61
CA GLY A 34 6.68 3.64 6.02
C GLY A 34 5.88 2.69 5.10
N ASN A 35 6.51 1.62 4.67
CA ASN A 35 5.89 0.51 3.92
C ASN A 35 5.12 -0.48 4.81
N SER A 36 5.18 -0.35 6.14
CA SER A 36 4.39 -1.12 7.10
C SER A 36 3.39 -0.25 7.84
N LEU A 37 3.82 0.91 8.35
CA LEU A 37 2.98 1.94 8.94
C LEU A 37 3.54 3.32 8.62
N GLY A 38 2.73 4.22 8.08
CA GLY A 38 3.12 5.60 7.82
C GLY A 38 3.26 6.42 9.12
N VAL A 39 4.12 7.43 9.07
CA VAL A 39 4.34 8.38 10.17
C VAL A 39 3.13 9.29 10.33
N LEU A 40 2.86 9.73 11.57
CA LEU A 40 1.75 10.60 11.92
C LEU A 40 1.86 11.99 11.24
N PRO A 41 0.93 12.40 10.38
CA PRO A 41 0.82 13.77 9.93
C PRO A 41 0.34 14.67 11.09
N LYS A 42 0.98 15.82 11.29
CA LYS A 42 0.62 16.72 12.41
C LYS A 42 -0.83 17.20 12.35
N ALA A 43 -1.32 17.46 11.13
CA ALA A 43 -2.72 17.87 10.91
C ALA A 43 -3.75 16.81 11.35
N ALA A 44 -3.39 15.52 11.33
CA ALA A 44 -4.29 14.44 11.71
C ALA A 44 -4.69 14.52 13.19
N MET A 45 -3.79 14.93 14.09
CA MET A 45 -4.11 15.10 15.51
C MET A 45 -5.21 16.14 15.73
N ALA A 46 -5.07 17.30 15.11
CA ALA A 46 -6.05 18.38 15.24
C ALA A 46 -7.40 17.99 14.61
N ARG A 47 -7.38 17.33 13.45
CA ARG A 47 -8.58 16.90 12.74
C ARG A 47 -9.35 15.84 13.54
N VAL A 48 -8.68 14.83 14.09
CA VAL A 48 -9.32 13.80 14.92
C VAL A 48 -9.84 14.40 16.23
N LYS A 49 -9.05 15.29 16.86
CA LYS A 49 -9.49 15.98 18.07
C LYS A 49 -10.76 16.79 17.81
N HIS A 50 -10.83 17.54 16.73
CA HIS A 50 -12.02 18.30 16.34
C HIS A 50 -13.23 17.37 16.10
N ALA A 51 -13.01 16.25 15.42
CA ALA A 51 -14.05 15.26 15.16
C ALA A 51 -14.63 14.69 16.47
N VAL A 52 -13.80 14.44 17.48
CA VAL A 52 -14.24 13.94 18.80
C VAL A 52 -14.93 15.05 19.59
N ASP A 53 -14.28 16.21 19.74
CA ASP A 53 -14.75 17.26 20.62
C ASP A 53 -16.02 17.97 20.11
N VAL A 54 -16.09 18.20 18.79
CA VAL A 54 -17.15 19.03 18.18
C VAL A 54 -18.11 18.19 17.35
N GLU A 55 -17.59 17.50 16.31
CA GLU A 55 -18.48 16.81 15.39
C GLU A 55 -19.27 15.72 16.10
N TRP A 56 -18.61 14.90 16.92
CA TRP A 56 -19.27 13.88 17.72
C TRP A 56 -19.78 14.42 19.06
N GLY A 57 -18.96 15.16 19.81
CA GLY A 57 -19.25 15.56 21.18
C GLY A 57 -20.36 16.61 21.30
N VAL A 58 -20.53 17.48 20.29
CA VAL A 58 -21.52 18.57 20.29
C VAL A 58 -22.59 18.36 19.23
N ASP A 59 -22.20 18.13 17.98
CA ASP A 59 -23.12 18.09 16.85
C ASP A 59 -23.85 16.74 16.69
N LEU A 60 -23.30 15.66 17.28
CA LEU A 60 -23.93 14.34 17.37
C LEU A 60 -24.42 13.84 15.98
N ILE A 61 -25.67 13.39 15.88
CA ILE A 61 -26.24 12.84 14.64
C ILE A 61 -26.31 13.86 13.50
N THR A 62 -26.39 15.16 13.81
CA THR A 62 -26.44 16.21 12.78
C THR A 62 -25.15 16.32 11.99
N SER A 63 -24.05 15.76 12.48
CA SER A 63 -22.73 15.75 11.84
C SER A 63 -22.71 15.05 10.49
N TRP A 64 -23.62 14.10 10.25
CA TRP A 64 -23.76 13.46 8.95
C TRP A 64 -23.94 14.47 7.83
N ASN A 65 -24.77 15.48 8.05
CA ASN A 65 -25.01 16.55 7.09
C ASN A 65 -24.05 17.74 7.29
N LYS A 66 -23.88 18.19 8.56
CA LYS A 66 -23.14 19.41 8.90
C LYS A 66 -21.64 19.28 8.54
N HIS A 67 -21.04 18.10 8.74
CA HIS A 67 -19.63 17.82 8.50
C HIS A 67 -19.39 16.88 7.30
N GLY A 68 -20.43 16.56 6.54
CA GLY A 68 -20.34 15.81 5.30
C GLY A 68 -19.83 14.38 5.48
N TRP A 69 -20.12 13.72 6.60
CA TRP A 69 -19.64 12.36 6.86
C TRP A 69 -20.11 11.37 5.81
N PHE A 70 -21.31 11.59 5.24
CA PHE A 70 -21.86 10.69 4.21
C PHE A 70 -21.01 10.68 2.93
N GLN A 71 -20.54 11.84 2.47
CA GLN A 71 -19.76 11.97 1.26
C GLN A 71 -18.26 11.76 1.46
N LYS A 72 -17.79 11.74 2.71
CA LYS A 72 -16.37 11.68 3.03
C LYS A 72 -15.62 10.51 2.35
N PRO A 73 -16.17 9.29 2.25
CA PRO A 73 -15.52 8.19 1.53
C PRO A 73 -15.18 8.51 0.08
N LEU A 74 -16.07 9.19 -0.64
CA LEU A 74 -15.86 9.58 -2.03
C LEU A 74 -14.90 10.78 -2.14
N VAL A 75 -15.03 11.75 -1.23
CA VAL A 75 -14.14 12.93 -1.19
C VAL A 75 -12.69 12.50 -0.99
N ILE A 76 -12.42 11.62 -0.03
CA ILE A 76 -11.08 11.07 0.21
C ILE A 76 -10.66 10.16 -0.95
N GLY A 77 -11.58 9.35 -1.48
CA GLY A 77 -11.35 8.52 -2.66
C GLY A 77 -10.84 9.34 -3.85
N ASN A 78 -11.40 10.52 -4.09
CA ASN A 78 -10.95 11.41 -5.16
C ASN A 78 -9.54 12.01 -4.91
N LYS A 79 -9.14 12.24 -3.65
CA LYS A 79 -7.76 12.62 -3.33
C LYS A 79 -6.79 11.47 -3.63
N ILE A 80 -7.16 10.23 -3.31
CA ILE A 80 -6.37 9.03 -3.60
C ILE A 80 -6.31 8.77 -5.11
N ALA A 81 -7.43 8.92 -5.84
CA ALA A 81 -7.53 8.71 -7.27
C ALA A 81 -6.44 9.43 -8.05
N ARG A 82 -6.15 10.69 -7.69
CA ARG A 82 -5.07 11.48 -8.29
C ARG A 82 -3.70 10.82 -8.14
N LEU A 83 -3.41 10.21 -7.00
CA LEU A 83 -2.10 9.60 -6.71
C LEU A 83 -1.92 8.25 -7.43
N ILE A 84 -3.02 7.52 -7.64
CA ILE A 84 -2.99 6.20 -8.28
C ILE A 84 -3.36 6.25 -9.77
N GLY A 85 -3.44 7.46 -10.35
CA GLY A 85 -3.74 7.64 -11.77
C GLY A 85 -5.12 7.11 -12.17
N ALA A 86 -6.12 7.29 -11.30
CA ALA A 86 -7.50 6.87 -11.52
C ALA A 86 -8.38 8.08 -11.88
N PRO A 87 -9.44 7.91 -12.71
CA PRO A 87 -10.41 8.95 -12.97
C PRO A 87 -11.12 9.42 -11.69
N LYS A 88 -11.61 10.67 -11.72
CA LYS A 88 -12.48 11.17 -10.65
C LYS A 88 -13.72 10.26 -10.51
N ASP A 89 -14.21 10.13 -9.27
CA ASP A 89 -15.39 9.32 -8.90
C ASP A 89 -15.27 7.81 -9.27
N SER A 90 -14.04 7.30 -9.32
CA SER A 90 -13.76 5.89 -9.54
C SER A 90 -13.11 5.17 -8.34
N VAL A 91 -12.83 5.90 -7.27
CA VAL A 91 -12.22 5.39 -6.04
C VAL A 91 -13.12 5.70 -4.84
N ILE A 92 -13.32 4.71 -3.98
CA ILE A 92 -14.06 4.84 -2.73
C ILE A 92 -13.22 4.35 -1.56
N VAL A 93 -13.23 5.09 -0.45
CA VAL A 93 -12.62 4.63 0.80
C VAL A 93 -13.65 3.82 1.58
N ALA A 94 -13.32 2.57 1.86
CA ALA A 94 -14.20 1.65 2.57
C ALA A 94 -13.40 0.50 3.18
N ASP A 95 -13.89 -0.06 4.27
CA ASP A 95 -13.49 -1.34 4.86
C ASP A 95 -11.97 -1.55 5.04
N SER A 96 -11.52 -2.78 5.05
CA SER A 96 -10.12 -3.19 4.94
C SER A 96 -9.79 -3.65 3.52
N ILE A 97 -8.50 -3.75 3.22
CA ILE A 97 -8.05 -4.26 1.91
C ILE A 97 -8.59 -5.69 1.65
N SER A 98 -8.63 -6.55 2.66
CA SER A 98 -9.16 -7.93 2.52
C SER A 98 -10.65 -7.95 2.18
N VAL A 99 -11.46 -7.07 2.82
CA VAL A 99 -12.88 -6.95 2.51
C VAL A 99 -13.09 -6.35 1.12
N ASN A 100 -12.32 -5.35 0.74
CA ASN A 100 -12.38 -4.76 -0.60
C ASN A 100 -11.93 -5.77 -1.67
N MET A 101 -10.88 -6.56 -1.41
CA MET A 101 -10.46 -7.65 -2.29
C MET A 101 -11.57 -8.68 -2.49
N PHE A 102 -12.25 -9.10 -1.41
CA PHE A 102 -13.41 -9.98 -1.50
C PHE A 102 -14.51 -9.37 -2.39
N LYS A 103 -14.82 -8.09 -2.21
CA LYS A 103 -15.86 -7.39 -2.99
C LYS A 103 -15.50 -7.32 -4.48
N VAL A 104 -14.29 -6.84 -4.82
CA VAL A 104 -13.90 -6.70 -6.23
C VAL A 104 -13.70 -8.05 -6.91
N LEU A 105 -13.14 -9.05 -6.20
CA LEU A 105 -12.97 -10.39 -6.75
C LEU A 105 -14.33 -11.08 -7.01
N SER A 106 -15.26 -10.98 -6.07
CA SER A 106 -16.61 -11.54 -6.27
C SER A 106 -17.34 -10.88 -7.44
N ALA A 107 -17.19 -9.55 -7.60
CA ALA A 107 -17.75 -8.80 -8.71
C ALA A 107 -17.13 -9.19 -10.05
N ALA A 108 -15.80 -9.36 -10.09
CA ALA A 108 -15.07 -9.78 -11.28
C ALA A 108 -15.44 -11.21 -11.73
N LEU A 109 -15.54 -12.16 -10.79
CA LEU A 109 -15.96 -13.54 -11.09
C LEU A 109 -17.41 -13.61 -11.58
N ALA A 110 -18.30 -12.82 -10.97
CA ALA A 110 -19.69 -12.73 -11.42
C ALA A 110 -19.83 -12.14 -12.84
N LYS A 111 -18.95 -11.20 -13.21
CA LYS A 111 -18.91 -10.60 -14.54
C LYS A 111 -18.39 -11.58 -15.61
N ASN A 112 -17.55 -12.56 -15.23
CA ASN A 112 -16.94 -13.53 -16.15
C ASN A 112 -17.32 -14.98 -15.78
N PRO A 113 -18.62 -15.37 -15.78
CA PRO A 113 -19.12 -16.61 -15.17
C PRO A 113 -18.70 -17.88 -15.91
N SER A 114 -18.34 -17.78 -17.19
CA SER A 114 -17.93 -18.91 -18.02
C SER A 114 -16.51 -19.42 -17.73
N ARG A 115 -15.68 -18.61 -17.04
CA ARG A 115 -14.28 -18.90 -16.73
C ARG A 115 -14.10 -19.14 -15.24
N LYS A 116 -13.13 -19.98 -14.88
CA LYS A 116 -13.03 -20.49 -13.51
C LYS A 116 -11.65 -20.30 -12.85
N VAL A 117 -10.67 -19.86 -13.62
CA VAL A 117 -9.30 -19.74 -13.08
C VAL A 117 -9.03 -18.32 -12.63
N ILE A 118 -8.52 -18.18 -11.41
CA ILE A 118 -7.91 -16.96 -10.88
C ILE A 118 -6.39 -17.18 -10.96
N VAL A 119 -5.68 -16.31 -11.67
CA VAL A 119 -4.20 -16.32 -11.71
C VAL A 119 -3.65 -15.33 -10.70
N SER A 120 -2.66 -15.78 -9.92
CA SER A 120 -1.85 -14.93 -9.06
C SER A 120 -0.42 -15.41 -9.02
N ASP A 121 0.47 -14.70 -8.31
CA ASP A 121 1.87 -15.14 -8.17
C ASP A 121 2.27 -15.41 -6.71
N SER A 122 3.40 -16.11 -6.55
CA SER A 122 4.00 -16.47 -5.24
C SER A 122 4.57 -15.25 -4.50
N GLY A 123 4.70 -14.09 -5.15
CA GLY A 123 5.11 -12.81 -4.58
C GLY A 123 3.94 -11.99 -4.02
N ASN A 124 2.68 -12.38 -4.32
CA ASN A 124 1.51 -11.69 -3.80
C ASN A 124 1.42 -11.80 -2.27
N PHE A 125 0.79 -10.80 -1.66
CA PHE A 125 0.62 -10.83 -0.21
C PHE A 125 -0.33 -11.97 0.19
N PRO A 126 0.02 -12.79 1.22
CA PRO A 126 -0.75 -13.98 1.55
C PRO A 126 -2.25 -13.75 1.77
N SER A 127 -2.64 -12.60 2.32
CA SER A 127 -4.06 -12.29 2.54
C SER A 127 -4.90 -12.29 1.26
N ASP A 128 -4.34 -11.86 0.12
CA ASP A 128 -5.05 -11.86 -1.15
C ASP A 128 -5.32 -13.28 -1.63
N LEU A 129 -4.30 -14.14 -1.50
CA LEU A 129 -4.43 -15.56 -1.82
C LEU A 129 -5.45 -16.26 -0.90
N TYR A 130 -5.47 -15.91 0.40
CA TYR A 130 -6.43 -16.45 1.36
C TYR A 130 -7.86 -16.00 1.05
N VAL A 131 -8.06 -14.73 0.66
CA VAL A 131 -9.37 -14.21 0.23
C VAL A 131 -9.86 -14.97 -1.01
N ALA A 132 -8.99 -15.19 -2.00
CA ALA A 132 -9.34 -15.97 -3.19
C ALA A 132 -9.68 -17.42 -2.87
N GLN A 133 -8.91 -18.07 -1.99
CA GLN A 133 -9.19 -19.45 -1.53
C GLN A 133 -10.53 -19.52 -0.78
N GLY A 134 -10.76 -18.57 0.14
CA GLY A 134 -12.01 -18.50 0.92
C GLY A 134 -13.23 -18.28 0.03
N LEU A 135 -13.14 -17.38 -0.94
CA LEU A 135 -14.21 -17.10 -1.87
C LEU A 135 -14.49 -18.30 -2.79
N ASN A 136 -13.44 -18.96 -3.31
CA ASN A 136 -13.59 -20.17 -4.13
C ASN A 136 -14.30 -21.29 -3.36
N GLY A 137 -13.93 -21.50 -2.10
CA GLY A 137 -14.57 -22.48 -1.22
C GLY A 137 -16.04 -22.15 -0.96
N PHE A 138 -16.36 -20.88 -0.75
CA PHE A 138 -17.73 -20.41 -0.53
C PHE A 138 -18.61 -20.53 -1.78
N ILE A 139 -18.14 -20.10 -2.95
CA ILE A 139 -18.89 -20.18 -4.21
C ILE A 139 -19.10 -21.65 -4.61
N ASN A 140 -18.12 -22.51 -4.37
CA ASN A 140 -18.13 -23.95 -4.64
C ASN A 140 -18.66 -24.29 -6.06
N ASN A 141 -18.22 -23.55 -7.09
CA ASN A 141 -18.66 -23.68 -8.48
C ASN A 141 -17.47 -23.92 -9.43
N GLY A 142 -16.51 -24.75 -9.00
CA GLY A 142 -15.37 -25.17 -9.81
C GLY A 142 -14.30 -24.10 -10.04
N HIS A 143 -14.33 -22.97 -9.33
CA HIS A 143 -13.25 -21.99 -9.38
C HIS A 143 -11.96 -22.54 -8.77
N SER A 144 -10.83 -22.15 -9.34
CA SER A 144 -9.50 -22.54 -8.86
C SER A 144 -8.56 -21.35 -8.83
N LEU A 145 -7.59 -21.38 -7.90
CA LEU A 145 -6.51 -20.40 -7.81
C LEU A 145 -5.23 -21.03 -8.36
N ARG A 146 -4.70 -20.45 -9.43
CA ARG A 146 -3.41 -20.80 -10.05
C ARG A 146 -2.37 -19.82 -9.58
N VAL A 147 -1.48 -20.25 -8.67
CA VAL A 147 -0.35 -19.45 -8.19
C VAL A 147 0.89 -19.91 -8.93
N VAL A 148 1.58 -18.97 -9.57
CA VAL A 148 2.81 -19.22 -10.34
C VAL A 148 3.96 -18.37 -9.84
N GLU A 149 5.17 -18.65 -10.30
CA GLU A 149 6.27 -17.72 -10.04
C GLU A 149 6.06 -16.41 -10.81
N PRO A 150 6.53 -15.26 -10.30
CA PRO A 150 6.29 -13.96 -10.91
C PRO A 150 6.68 -13.85 -12.38
N GLU A 151 7.73 -14.56 -12.77
CA GLU A 151 8.23 -14.60 -14.16
C GLU A 151 7.33 -15.40 -15.10
N ALA A 152 6.52 -16.30 -14.56
CA ALA A 152 5.60 -17.16 -15.31
C ALA A 152 4.18 -16.57 -15.45
N VAL A 153 3.92 -15.40 -14.87
CA VAL A 153 2.57 -14.78 -14.88
C VAL A 153 2.04 -14.59 -16.29
N MET A 154 2.86 -14.07 -17.21
CA MET A 154 2.43 -13.81 -18.58
C MET A 154 2.02 -15.08 -19.34
N ASP A 155 2.69 -16.19 -19.09
CA ASP A 155 2.40 -17.50 -19.71
C ASP A 155 1.18 -18.16 -19.05
N ALA A 156 0.92 -17.87 -17.78
CA ALA A 156 -0.23 -18.40 -17.04
C ALA A 156 -1.57 -17.74 -17.43
N ILE A 157 -1.53 -16.58 -18.11
CA ILE A 157 -2.75 -15.88 -18.58
C ILE A 157 -3.23 -16.52 -19.90
N THR A 158 -4.14 -17.47 -19.76
CA THR A 158 -4.72 -18.29 -20.85
C THR A 158 -6.24 -18.09 -20.94
N ASP A 159 -6.90 -18.67 -21.94
CA ASP A 159 -8.32 -18.46 -22.23
C ASP A 159 -9.28 -18.99 -21.14
N ASP A 160 -8.79 -19.82 -20.21
CA ASP A 160 -9.57 -20.32 -19.06
C ASP A 160 -9.56 -19.35 -17.86
N VAL A 161 -8.75 -18.29 -17.93
CA VAL A 161 -8.60 -17.33 -16.83
C VAL A 161 -9.79 -16.38 -16.78
N ALA A 162 -10.44 -16.32 -15.62
CA ALA A 162 -11.49 -15.34 -15.31
C ALA A 162 -10.89 -14.01 -14.83
N VAL A 163 -9.90 -14.10 -13.94
CA VAL A 163 -9.31 -12.94 -13.23
C VAL A 163 -7.82 -13.15 -13.05
N VAL A 164 -7.05 -12.10 -13.34
CA VAL A 164 -5.64 -11.97 -12.92
C VAL A 164 -5.60 -11.06 -11.70
N MET A 165 -5.09 -11.54 -10.56
CA MET A 165 -5.06 -10.83 -9.29
C MET A 165 -3.62 -10.74 -8.77
N LEU A 166 -3.02 -9.56 -8.83
CA LEU A 166 -1.61 -9.34 -8.55
C LEU A 166 -1.39 -8.10 -7.68
N THR A 167 -0.34 -8.16 -6.87
CA THR A 167 0.22 -6.96 -6.23
C THR A 167 1.20 -6.26 -7.18
N GLU A 168 1.02 -4.97 -7.45
CA GLU A 168 1.92 -4.22 -8.33
C GLU A 168 3.36 -4.25 -7.81
N THR A 169 3.55 -4.01 -6.52
CA THR A 169 4.87 -4.00 -5.86
C THR A 169 4.97 -5.11 -4.83
N ASP A 170 5.79 -6.11 -5.09
CA ASP A 170 6.08 -7.23 -4.18
C ASP A 170 6.60 -6.72 -2.82
N TYR A 171 5.94 -7.13 -1.75
CA TYR A 171 6.24 -6.65 -0.40
C TYR A 171 7.58 -7.11 0.16
N ARG A 172 8.19 -8.17 -0.40
CA ARG A 172 9.49 -8.70 0.01
C ARG A 172 10.63 -8.11 -0.82
N SER A 173 10.52 -8.21 -2.14
CA SER A 173 11.62 -7.88 -3.07
C SER A 173 11.58 -6.44 -3.59
N ALA A 174 10.48 -5.75 -3.40
CA ALA A 174 10.15 -4.47 -4.06
C ALA A 174 9.99 -4.57 -5.59
N ARG A 175 10.04 -5.76 -6.20
CA ARG A 175 9.84 -5.93 -7.64
C ARG A 175 8.46 -5.42 -8.05
N ARG A 176 8.41 -4.71 -9.16
CA ARG A 176 7.16 -4.24 -9.76
C ARG A 176 6.81 -5.09 -10.98
N HIS A 177 5.52 -5.42 -11.11
CA HIS A 177 4.98 -5.92 -12.36
C HIS A 177 4.86 -4.77 -13.39
N ASP A 178 4.97 -5.11 -14.66
CA ASP A 178 4.55 -4.24 -15.76
C ASP A 178 3.01 -4.30 -15.86
N MET A 179 2.35 -3.33 -15.22
CA MET A 179 0.88 -3.28 -15.17
C MET A 179 0.26 -3.26 -16.56
N LYS A 180 0.87 -2.50 -17.49
CA LYS A 180 0.34 -2.39 -18.85
C LYS A 180 0.43 -3.72 -19.59
N ALA A 181 1.60 -4.35 -19.60
CA ALA A 181 1.78 -5.63 -20.31
C ALA A 181 0.85 -6.72 -19.76
N VAL A 182 0.72 -6.82 -18.43
CA VAL A 182 -0.17 -7.80 -17.79
C VAL A 182 -1.64 -7.51 -18.09
N THR A 183 -2.08 -6.25 -18.00
CA THR A 183 -3.46 -5.87 -18.27
C THR A 183 -3.84 -6.09 -19.74
N ASP A 184 -2.98 -5.68 -20.68
CA ASP A 184 -3.18 -5.90 -22.10
C ASP A 184 -3.30 -7.41 -22.42
N LYS A 185 -2.43 -8.24 -21.83
CA LYS A 185 -2.48 -9.70 -22.03
C LYS A 185 -3.76 -10.31 -21.46
N ALA A 186 -4.17 -9.90 -20.26
CA ALA A 186 -5.41 -10.37 -19.63
C ALA A 186 -6.62 -10.01 -20.50
N HIS A 187 -6.73 -8.77 -20.94
CA HIS A 187 -7.82 -8.32 -21.80
C HIS A 187 -7.83 -9.04 -23.15
N ALA A 188 -6.67 -9.26 -23.77
CA ALA A 188 -6.55 -9.99 -25.02
C ALA A 188 -7.07 -11.44 -24.93
N THR A 189 -6.96 -12.07 -23.75
CA THR A 189 -7.53 -13.38 -23.47
C THR A 189 -8.93 -13.32 -22.90
N GLY A 190 -9.49 -12.13 -22.60
CA GLY A 190 -10.83 -11.90 -22.03
C GLY A 190 -10.89 -12.08 -20.51
N ALA A 191 -9.77 -12.07 -19.81
CA ALA A 191 -9.70 -12.03 -18.35
C ALA A 191 -9.83 -10.59 -17.84
N LEU A 192 -10.32 -10.42 -16.61
CA LEU A 192 -10.30 -9.15 -15.87
C LEU A 192 -9.07 -9.08 -14.97
N VAL A 193 -8.66 -7.85 -14.58
CA VAL A 193 -7.48 -7.64 -13.73
C VAL A 193 -7.85 -6.94 -12.44
N ILE A 194 -7.30 -7.43 -11.32
CA ILE A 194 -7.34 -6.79 -10.01
C ILE A 194 -5.91 -6.48 -9.57
N TRP A 195 -5.62 -5.22 -9.29
CA TRP A 195 -4.33 -4.77 -8.78
C TRP A 195 -4.41 -4.48 -7.28
N ASP A 196 -3.51 -5.08 -6.48
CA ASP A 196 -3.24 -4.63 -5.13
C ASP A 196 -2.14 -3.55 -5.17
N LEU A 197 -2.47 -2.35 -4.67
CA LEU A 197 -1.61 -1.18 -4.62
C LEU A 197 -1.08 -0.89 -3.21
N ALA A 198 -1.13 -1.86 -2.29
CA ALA A 198 -0.75 -1.66 -0.89
C ALA A 198 0.67 -1.13 -0.69
N HIS A 199 1.60 -1.46 -1.60
CA HIS A 199 2.99 -1.02 -1.58
C HIS A 199 3.32 -0.01 -2.70
N SER A 200 2.33 0.41 -3.48
CA SER A 200 2.49 1.34 -4.61
C SER A 200 1.84 2.69 -4.33
N ALA A 201 0.62 2.71 -3.78
CA ALA A 201 -0.11 3.95 -3.49
C ALA A 201 0.70 4.85 -2.53
N GLY A 202 1.07 6.05 -3.00
CA GLY A 202 1.95 6.99 -2.30
C GLY A 202 3.45 6.70 -2.42
N ALA A 203 3.86 5.69 -3.20
CA ALA A 203 5.27 5.34 -3.42
C ALA A 203 5.67 5.34 -4.90
N VAL A 204 4.73 5.03 -5.78
CA VAL A 204 4.93 4.89 -7.22
C VAL A 204 3.84 5.69 -7.95
N PRO A 205 4.14 6.35 -9.08
CA PRO A 205 3.12 7.02 -9.88
C PRO A 205 2.05 6.05 -10.34
N GLY A 206 0.79 6.41 -10.09
CA GLY A 206 -0.33 5.58 -10.50
C GLY A 206 -0.59 5.63 -12.00
N GLN A 207 -1.10 4.55 -12.57
CA GLN A 207 -1.34 4.38 -14.00
C GLN A 207 -2.67 3.69 -14.30
N LEU A 208 -3.62 3.63 -13.34
CA LEU A 208 -4.83 2.79 -13.48
C LEU A 208 -5.67 3.12 -14.72
N GLU A 209 -5.84 4.41 -15.04
CA GLU A 209 -6.55 4.85 -16.24
C GLU A 209 -5.74 4.53 -17.52
N GLU A 210 -4.44 4.86 -17.51
CA GLU A 210 -3.55 4.66 -18.65
C GLU A 210 -3.46 3.18 -19.06
N VAL A 211 -3.37 2.27 -18.09
CA VAL A 211 -3.30 0.82 -18.33
C VAL A 211 -4.68 0.18 -18.47
N ASN A 212 -5.77 0.96 -18.39
CA ASN A 212 -7.14 0.47 -18.49
C ASN A 212 -7.47 -0.65 -17.47
N ALA A 213 -6.92 -0.55 -16.23
CA ALA A 213 -7.14 -1.53 -15.18
C ALA A 213 -8.63 -1.67 -14.83
N ASP A 214 -9.11 -2.88 -14.56
CA ASP A 214 -10.52 -3.14 -14.24
C ASP A 214 -10.85 -2.78 -12.80
N PHE A 215 -10.03 -3.28 -11.87
CA PHE A 215 -10.18 -3.07 -10.43
C PHE A 215 -8.82 -2.83 -9.77
N ALA A 216 -8.85 -2.12 -8.66
CA ALA A 216 -7.72 -2.09 -7.74
C ALA A 216 -8.20 -1.94 -6.30
N VAL A 217 -7.35 -2.37 -5.38
CA VAL A 217 -7.50 -2.17 -3.94
C VAL A 217 -6.18 -1.66 -3.36
N GLY A 218 -6.23 -1.04 -2.19
CA GLY A 218 -5.01 -0.66 -1.49
C GLY A 218 -5.29 -0.19 -0.07
N CYS A 219 -4.29 -0.27 0.79
CA CYS A 219 -4.39 0.25 2.15
C CYS A 219 -3.92 1.69 2.22
N THR A 220 -4.38 2.40 3.23
CA THR A 220 -4.07 3.83 3.42
C THR A 220 -3.12 4.10 4.59
N TYR A 221 -2.87 3.10 5.44
CA TYR A 221 -2.04 3.26 6.65
C TYR A 221 -0.53 3.17 6.41
N LYS A 222 -0.09 2.77 5.21
CA LYS A 222 1.33 2.71 4.82
C LYS A 222 1.81 4.08 4.30
N TYR A 223 2.27 4.16 3.06
CA TYR A 223 2.81 5.39 2.46
C TYR A 223 1.83 6.57 2.44
N LEU A 224 0.51 6.31 2.43
CA LEU A 224 -0.51 7.36 2.50
C LEU A 224 -0.71 7.94 3.92
N ASN A 225 -0.07 7.40 4.94
CA ASN A 225 -0.02 7.94 6.31
C ASN A 225 -1.38 8.10 7.01
N GLY A 226 -2.39 7.32 6.61
CA GLY A 226 -3.76 7.41 7.16
C GLY A 226 -3.90 6.98 8.62
N GLY A 227 -2.84 6.39 9.21
CA GLY A 227 -2.80 5.93 10.60
C GLY A 227 -3.23 4.48 10.80
N PRO A 228 -2.97 3.91 11.99
CA PRO A 228 -3.28 2.52 12.29
C PRO A 228 -4.79 2.26 12.22
N GLY A 229 -5.18 1.19 11.51
CA GLY A 229 -6.60 0.86 11.30
C GLY A 229 -7.32 1.78 10.32
N SER A 230 -6.61 2.64 9.59
CA SER A 230 -7.21 3.48 8.56
C SER A 230 -7.91 2.63 7.49
N PRO A 231 -9.13 3.04 7.02
CA PRO A 231 -9.85 2.28 6.02
C PRO A 231 -9.09 2.21 4.70
N ALA A 232 -9.28 1.12 4.00
CA ALA A 232 -8.71 0.88 2.69
C ALA A 232 -9.47 1.65 1.59
N PHE A 233 -9.03 1.48 0.34
CA PHE A 233 -9.77 1.98 -0.81
C PHE A 233 -10.01 0.86 -1.83
N ALA A 234 -11.05 1.04 -2.63
CA ALA A 234 -11.34 0.24 -3.81
C ALA A 234 -11.50 1.16 -5.03
N TYR A 235 -10.97 0.72 -6.16
CA TYR A 235 -11.15 1.32 -7.47
C TYR A 235 -11.92 0.36 -8.36
N VAL A 236 -12.86 0.91 -9.12
CA VAL A 236 -13.54 0.20 -10.21
C VAL A 236 -13.50 1.10 -11.45
N HIS A 237 -13.03 0.57 -12.56
CA HIS A 237 -12.99 1.32 -13.81
C HIS A 237 -14.39 1.84 -14.19
N PRO A 238 -14.55 3.11 -14.62
CA PRO A 238 -15.87 3.71 -14.91
C PRO A 238 -16.74 2.87 -15.83
N ARG A 239 -16.16 2.17 -16.84
CA ARG A 239 -16.90 1.29 -17.74
C ARG A 239 -17.60 0.11 -17.03
N LEU A 240 -17.09 -0.30 -15.85
CA LEU A 240 -17.61 -1.45 -15.11
C LEU A 240 -18.51 -1.06 -13.95
N GLN A 241 -18.45 0.17 -13.47
CA GLN A 241 -19.08 0.58 -12.22
C GLN A 241 -20.58 0.25 -12.15
N ASN A 242 -21.31 0.42 -13.24
CA ASN A 242 -22.75 0.12 -13.29
C ASN A 242 -23.07 -1.31 -13.76
N GLU A 243 -22.06 -2.08 -14.14
CA GLU A 243 -22.21 -3.43 -14.68
C GLU A 243 -21.87 -4.54 -13.68
N VAL A 244 -21.16 -4.19 -12.59
CA VAL A 244 -20.69 -5.15 -11.59
C VAL A 244 -21.43 -5.01 -10.27
N MET A 245 -21.57 -6.12 -9.54
CA MET A 245 -22.16 -6.18 -8.23
C MET A 245 -21.25 -7.00 -7.32
N PRO A 246 -20.75 -6.43 -6.19
CA PRO A 246 -20.04 -7.22 -5.19
C PRO A 246 -21.00 -8.18 -4.46
N ALA A 247 -20.47 -9.33 -4.00
CA ALA A 247 -21.27 -10.27 -3.20
C ALA A 247 -21.62 -9.71 -1.81
N LEU A 248 -20.79 -8.82 -1.28
CA LEU A 248 -21.03 -8.13 -0.02
C LEU A 248 -21.66 -6.75 -0.30
N VAL A 249 -22.98 -6.70 -0.19
CA VAL A 249 -23.78 -5.47 -0.33
C VAL A 249 -24.28 -4.99 1.03
N GLY A 250 -24.76 -3.76 1.10
CA GLY A 250 -25.33 -3.22 2.33
C GLY A 250 -25.97 -1.86 2.13
N TRP A 251 -26.58 -1.35 3.21
CA TRP A 251 -27.42 -0.18 3.15
C TRP A 251 -26.71 1.09 2.63
N TRP A 252 -25.39 1.22 2.90
CA TRP A 252 -24.62 2.39 2.45
C TRP A 252 -24.32 2.38 0.95
N GLY A 253 -24.34 1.19 0.34
CA GLY A 253 -24.22 0.99 -1.10
C GLY A 253 -25.57 0.97 -1.83
N HIS A 254 -26.69 1.22 -1.14
CA HIS A 254 -28.02 1.26 -1.71
C HIS A 254 -28.28 2.58 -2.44
N ALA A 255 -29.06 2.55 -3.52
CA ALA A 255 -29.43 3.72 -4.32
C ALA A 255 -30.18 4.78 -3.50
N ALA A 256 -31.04 4.35 -2.58
CA ALA A 256 -31.82 5.20 -1.68
C ALA A 256 -31.73 4.67 -0.23
N PRO A 257 -30.60 4.86 0.47
CA PRO A 257 -30.32 4.19 1.75
C PRO A 257 -31.31 4.57 2.88
N PHE A 258 -31.92 5.75 2.81
CA PHE A 258 -32.86 6.25 3.82
C PHE A 258 -34.32 5.92 3.55
N GLU A 259 -34.62 5.25 2.43
CA GLU A 259 -35.96 4.68 2.19
C GLU A 259 -36.19 3.34 2.91
N PHE A 260 -35.09 2.72 3.43
CA PHE A 260 -35.12 1.48 4.19
C PHE A 260 -35.86 0.34 3.45
N SER A 261 -35.77 0.31 2.12
CA SER A 261 -36.34 -0.75 1.29
C SER A 261 -35.79 -2.12 1.72
N GLN A 262 -36.66 -3.14 1.69
CA GLN A 262 -36.25 -4.53 1.93
C GLN A 262 -35.53 -5.15 0.73
N ASN A 263 -35.66 -4.58 -0.44
CA ASN A 263 -34.98 -5.01 -1.65
C ASN A 263 -33.75 -4.13 -1.88
N TYR A 264 -32.61 -4.78 -2.11
CA TYR A 264 -31.38 -4.06 -2.41
C TYR A 264 -31.36 -3.58 -3.87
N GLU A 265 -31.19 -2.29 -4.03
CA GLU A 265 -30.92 -1.64 -5.32
C GLU A 265 -29.54 -0.97 -5.24
N PRO A 266 -28.57 -1.32 -6.13
CA PRO A 266 -27.22 -0.78 -6.04
C PRO A 266 -27.19 0.70 -6.37
N ALA A 267 -26.46 1.48 -5.59
CA ALA A 267 -26.13 2.86 -5.90
C ALA A 267 -25.42 2.95 -7.27
N ALA A 268 -25.54 4.09 -7.92
CA ALA A 268 -24.82 4.38 -9.16
C ALA A 268 -23.31 4.54 -8.90
N GLY A 269 -22.51 4.18 -9.89
CA GLY A 269 -21.07 4.40 -9.87
C GLY A 269 -20.36 3.62 -8.76
N ILE A 270 -19.27 4.20 -8.26
CA ILE A 270 -18.40 3.55 -7.26
C ILE A 270 -19.06 3.39 -5.88
N MET A 271 -20.13 4.15 -5.60
CA MET A 271 -20.82 4.12 -4.30
C MET A 271 -21.36 2.74 -3.93
N ARG A 272 -21.73 1.89 -4.92
CA ARG A 272 -22.17 0.51 -4.68
C ARG A 272 -21.14 -0.39 -4.02
N MET A 273 -19.86 0.01 -4.03
CA MET A 273 -18.79 -0.72 -3.37
C MET A 273 -18.77 -0.49 -1.85
N GLN A 274 -19.64 0.32 -1.30
CA GLN A 274 -19.83 0.45 0.14
C GLN A 274 -20.82 -0.58 0.68
N CYS A 275 -20.69 -0.96 1.95
CA CYS A 275 -21.64 -1.87 2.59
C CYS A 275 -22.19 -1.31 3.91
N GLY A 276 -21.39 -1.19 4.94
CA GLY A 276 -21.80 -0.68 6.27
C GLY A 276 -21.41 0.78 6.50
N THR A 277 -21.78 1.28 7.69
CA THR A 277 -21.36 2.59 8.18
C THR A 277 -19.84 2.67 8.29
N GLN A 278 -19.26 3.72 7.71
CA GLN A 278 -17.81 3.89 7.64
C GLN A 278 -17.21 4.33 8.99
N PRO A 279 -15.93 4.01 9.25
CA PRO A 279 -15.23 4.38 10.47
C PRO A 279 -14.84 5.88 10.46
N VAL A 280 -15.77 6.75 10.83
CA VAL A 280 -15.66 8.21 10.67
C VAL A 280 -14.40 8.78 11.30
N LEU A 281 -14.04 8.39 12.54
CA LEU A 281 -12.88 8.96 13.24
C LEU A 281 -11.56 8.64 12.51
N SER A 282 -11.38 7.41 12.03
CA SER A 282 -10.18 7.07 11.27
C SER A 282 -10.18 7.70 9.87
N MET A 283 -11.34 7.93 9.25
CA MET A 283 -11.44 8.70 8.01
C MET A 283 -11.02 10.16 8.20
N GLN A 284 -11.24 10.77 9.37
CA GLN A 284 -10.77 12.13 9.63
C GLN A 284 -9.24 12.21 9.66
N ALA A 285 -8.59 11.19 10.25
CA ALA A 285 -7.12 11.10 10.21
C ALA A 285 -6.62 10.94 8.77
N LEU A 286 -7.24 10.06 8.00
CA LEU A 286 -6.90 9.82 6.61
C LEU A 286 -7.12 11.05 5.73
N ASP A 287 -8.24 11.77 5.91
CA ASP A 287 -8.54 13.00 5.17
C ASP A 287 -7.43 14.05 5.36
N ALA A 288 -7.01 14.26 6.62
CA ALA A 288 -5.90 15.15 6.94
C ALA A 288 -4.55 14.64 6.39
N ALA A 289 -4.32 13.33 6.37
CA ALA A 289 -3.13 12.75 5.76
C ALA A 289 -3.11 12.99 4.24
N MET A 290 -4.26 12.89 3.57
CA MET A 290 -4.37 13.15 2.14
C MET A 290 -4.19 14.63 1.78
N ASP A 291 -4.44 15.56 2.71
CA ASP A 291 -4.17 16.99 2.49
C ASP A 291 -2.66 17.28 2.30
N VAL A 292 -1.78 16.48 2.93
CA VAL A 292 -0.31 16.59 2.76
C VAL A 292 0.11 16.36 1.30
N TRP A 293 -0.67 15.58 0.55
CA TRP A 293 -0.40 15.22 -0.84
C TRP A 293 -0.92 16.25 -1.85
N ALA A 294 -1.66 17.28 -1.44
CA ALA A 294 -2.39 18.16 -2.35
C ALA A 294 -1.53 18.81 -3.45
N ASP A 295 -0.31 19.20 -3.10
CA ASP A 295 0.68 19.85 -3.97
C ASP A 295 1.87 18.95 -4.35
N VAL A 296 1.76 17.64 -4.13
CA VAL A 296 2.84 16.67 -4.39
C VAL A 296 2.67 16.02 -5.75
N ASP A 297 3.73 16.03 -6.56
CA ASP A 297 3.82 15.25 -7.80
C ASP A 297 4.41 13.86 -7.50
N MET A 298 3.72 12.80 -7.92
CA MET A 298 4.16 11.43 -7.73
C MET A 298 5.42 11.09 -8.54
N VAL A 299 5.70 11.82 -9.63
CA VAL A 299 6.97 11.68 -10.38
C VAL A 299 8.16 12.08 -9.51
N ASP A 300 8.04 13.19 -8.79
CA ASP A 300 9.09 13.66 -7.87
C ASP A 300 9.28 12.72 -6.68
N VAL A 301 8.16 12.22 -6.11
CA VAL A 301 8.18 11.22 -5.04
C VAL A 301 8.94 9.97 -5.49
N TYR A 302 8.61 9.45 -6.67
CA TYR A 302 9.25 8.22 -7.15
C TYR A 302 10.72 8.45 -7.54
N ALA A 303 11.04 9.58 -8.16
CA ALA A 303 12.43 9.93 -8.48
C ALA A 303 13.31 10.01 -7.22
N LYS A 304 12.79 10.59 -6.12
CA LYS A 304 13.48 10.61 -4.82
C LYS A 304 13.58 9.21 -4.25
N ALA A 305 12.49 8.41 -4.26
CA ALA A 305 12.48 7.02 -3.78
C ALA A 305 13.55 6.16 -4.45
N GLN A 306 13.65 6.23 -5.78
CA GLN A 306 14.67 5.49 -6.55
C GLN A 306 16.08 5.88 -6.14
N LYS A 307 16.35 7.20 -6.00
CA LYS A 307 17.67 7.69 -5.55
C LYS A 307 18.00 7.24 -4.12
N MET A 308 17.02 7.24 -3.21
CA MET A 308 17.20 6.75 -1.84
C MET A 308 17.49 5.25 -1.81
N CYS A 309 16.75 4.45 -2.57
CA CYS A 309 17.00 3.01 -2.71
C CYS A 309 18.40 2.74 -3.27
N ALA A 310 18.79 3.46 -4.33
CA ALA A 310 20.11 3.31 -4.94
C ALA A 310 21.24 3.70 -3.97
N LEU A 311 21.09 4.82 -3.26
CA LEU A 311 22.05 5.27 -2.26
C LEU A 311 22.19 4.23 -1.13
N PHE A 312 21.08 3.71 -0.61
CA PHE A 312 21.08 2.72 0.46
C PHE A 312 21.82 1.45 0.03
N VAL A 313 21.49 0.90 -1.14
CA VAL A 313 22.15 -0.30 -1.67
C VAL A 313 23.63 -0.09 -1.88
N GLN A 314 24.02 1.03 -2.54
CA GLN A 314 25.41 1.36 -2.78
C GLN A 314 26.23 1.49 -1.48
N LEU A 315 25.66 2.14 -0.47
CA LEU A 315 26.32 2.28 0.82
C LEU A 315 26.40 0.95 1.58
N ALA A 316 25.32 0.16 1.59
CA ALA A 316 25.29 -1.13 2.27
C ALA A 316 26.29 -2.11 1.64
N GLU A 317 26.33 -2.20 0.32
CA GLU A 317 27.29 -3.06 -0.40
C GLU A 317 28.76 -2.62 -0.16
N ALA A 318 29.02 -1.30 -0.14
CA ALA A 318 30.38 -0.80 0.08
C ALA A 318 30.87 -0.96 1.51
N ARG A 319 29.97 -0.85 2.50
CA ARG A 319 30.35 -0.78 3.93
C ARG A 319 30.13 -2.07 4.68
N CYS A 320 29.20 -2.91 4.21
CA CYS A 320 28.85 -4.18 4.85
C CYS A 320 29.31 -5.42 4.04
N ALA A 321 30.15 -5.25 3.01
CA ALA A 321 30.61 -6.31 2.12
C ALA A 321 31.16 -7.56 2.84
N LYS A 322 31.90 -7.34 3.96
CA LYS A 322 32.53 -8.44 4.73
C LYS A 322 31.53 -9.26 5.58
N HIS A 323 30.27 -8.83 5.66
CA HIS A 323 29.25 -9.42 6.51
C HIS A 323 28.21 -10.25 5.74
N ASN A 324 28.46 -10.56 4.46
CA ASN A 324 27.56 -11.35 3.62
C ASN A 324 26.13 -10.80 3.57
N VAL A 325 25.98 -9.47 3.60
CA VAL A 325 24.71 -8.80 3.38
C VAL A 325 24.42 -8.75 1.88
N GLN A 326 23.26 -9.27 1.46
CA GLN A 326 22.92 -9.40 0.05
C GLN A 326 21.61 -8.67 -0.27
N LEU A 327 21.60 -7.92 -1.37
CA LEU A 327 20.37 -7.32 -1.90
C LEU A 327 19.41 -8.41 -2.36
N PHE A 328 18.16 -8.33 -1.92
CA PHE A 328 17.06 -9.13 -2.42
C PHE A 328 16.13 -8.28 -3.32
N GLY A 329 15.92 -8.75 -4.55
CA GLY A 329 15.10 -8.07 -5.55
C GLY A 329 15.89 -7.40 -6.68
N PRO A 330 15.21 -6.70 -7.59
CA PRO A 330 15.81 -6.14 -8.79
C PRO A 330 16.92 -5.13 -8.50
N ARG A 331 18.01 -5.18 -9.26
CA ARG A 331 19.06 -4.16 -9.23
C ARG A 331 18.71 -2.93 -10.08
N ASP A 332 17.81 -3.11 -11.01
CA ASP A 332 17.24 -2.00 -11.79
C ASP A 332 16.21 -1.26 -10.93
N PHE A 333 16.57 -0.06 -10.46
CA PHE A 333 15.73 0.72 -9.57
C PHE A 333 14.45 1.24 -10.25
N SER A 334 14.37 1.28 -11.58
CA SER A 334 13.15 1.59 -12.33
C SER A 334 12.09 0.49 -12.22
N LYS A 335 12.50 -0.73 -11.86
CA LYS A 335 11.65 -1.91 -11.67
C LYS A 335 11.35 -2.20 -10.20
N ARG A 336 11.49 -1.19 -9.34
CA ARG A 336 11.26 -1.32 -7.88
C ARG A 336 10.24 -0.32 -7.37
N GLY A 337 9.59 -0.70 -6.26
CA GLY A 337 8.90 0.22 -5.38
C GLY A 337 9.88 0.97 -4.45
N SER A 338 9.37 1.53 -3.38
CA SER A 338 10.11 2.43 -2.48
C SER A 338 10.67 1.74 -1.23
N HIS A 339 11.13 0.48 -1.35
CA HIS A 339 11.81 -0.21 -0.25
C HIS A 339 12.96 -1.07 -0.75
N VAL A 340 13.88 -1.40 0.16
CA VAL A 340 15.01 -2.30 -0.08
C VAL A 340 14.97 -3.42 0.95
N SER A 341 15.14 -4.65 0.49
CA SER A 341 15.32 -5.82 1.34
C SER A 341 16.75 -6.35 1.23
N LEU A 342 17.36 -6.57 2.39
CA LEU A 342 18.69 -7.15 2.51
C LEU A 342 18.58 -8.50 3.21
N ARG A 343 19.21 -9.53 2.65
CA ARG A 343 19.33 -10.84 3.28
C ARG A 343 20.57 -10.94 4.15
N HIS A 344 20.41 -11.56 5.29
CA HIS A 344 21.48 -11.91 6.21
C HIS A 344 21.00 -13.04 7.13
N GLU A 345 21.85 -14.01 7.45
CA GLU A 345 21.47 -15.18 8.28
C GLU A 345 20.93 -14.79 9.68
N GLN A 346 21.38 -13.67 10.23
CA GLN A 346 20.97 -13.15 11.54
C GLN A 346 20.06 -11.91 11.41
N SER A 347 19.32 -11.77 10.30
CA SER A 347 18.56 -10.57 9.96
C SER A 347 17.58 -10.14 11.05
N TYR A 348 16.92 -11.07 11.74
CA TYR A 348 16.04 -10.73 12.86
C TYR A 348 16.80 -10.03 14.00
N ALA A 349 17.87 -10.63 14.49
CA ALA A 349 18.66 -10.07 15.58
C ALA A 349 19.34 -8.75 15.18
N VAL A 350 19.83 -8.64 13.94
CA VAL A 350 20.40 -7.40 13.39
C VAL A 350 19.34 -6.30 13.36
N MET A 351 18.11 -6.61 12.92
CA MET A 351 17.01 -5.64 12.91
C MET A 351 16.65 -5.20 14.33
N GLN A 352 16.59 -6.11 15.31
CA GLN A 352 16.32 -5.73 16.71
C GLN A 352 17.44 -4.82 17.29
N ALA A 353 18.69 -5.07 16.93
CA ALA A 353 19.81 -4.21 17.30
C ALA A 353 19.69 -2.82 16.64
N LEU A 354 19.30 -2.72 15.37
CA LEU A 354 19.03 -1.46 14.68
C LEU A 354 17.91 -0.68 15.37
N ILE A 355 16.80 -1.33 15.69
CA ILE A 355 15.68 -0.73 16.40
C ILE A 355 16.12 -0.16 17.76
N SER A 356 16.97 -0.89 18.51
CA SER A 356 17.53 -0.41 19.78
C SER A 356 18.40 0.84 19.62
N LYS A 357 18.95 1.04 18.43
CA LYS A 357 19.74 2.24 18.03
C LYS A 357 18.88 3.29 17.31
N ARG A 358 17.53 3.18 17.39
CA ARG A 358 16.56 4.10 16.83
C ARG A 358 16.55 4.17 15.28
N VAL A 359 17.06 3.13 14.61
CA VAL A 359 16.88 2.90 13.17
C VAL A 359 15.79 1.84 13.00
N ILE A 360 14.63 2.27 12.53
CA ILE A 360 13.43 1.43 12.45
C ILE A 360 13.27 0.94 11.02
N GLY A 361 13.34 -0.34 10.82
CA GLY A 361 12.89 -1.11 9.68
C GLY A 361 12.14 -2.33 10.18
N ASP A 362 11.81 -3.28 9.31
CA ASP A 362 11.16 -4.51 9.72
C ASP A 362 11.88 -5.78 9.27
N PHE A 363 11.52 -6.88 9.91
CA PHE A 363 12.01 -8.22 9.55
C PHE A 363 10.93 -8.97 8.78
N ARG A 364 11.34 -9.67 7.72
CA ARG A 364 10.50 -10.62 6.99
C ARG A 364 11.17 -11.98 6.95
N ALA A 365 10.47 -12.98 7.48
CA ALA A 365 10.97 -14.36 7.44
C ALA A 365 11.24 -14.83 6.00
N PRO A 366 12.24 -15.68 5.77
CA PRO A 366 13.08 -16.30 6.81
C PRO A 366 14.29 -15.45 7.23
N ASP A 367 14.81 -14.55 6.37
CA ASP A 367 16.15 -14.00 6.47
C ASP A 367 16.30 -12.55 5.97
N MET A 368 15.21 -11.75 5.95
CA MET A 368 15.20 -10.44 5.33
C MET A 368 15.05 -9.30 6.34
N MET A 369 15.93 -8.30 6.27
CA MET A 369 15.76 -6.96 6.80
C MET A 369 15.18 -6.09 5.70
N ARG A 370 14.06 -5.40 5.97
CA ARG A 370 13.39 -4.54 5.00
C ARG A 370 13.39 -3.09 5.48
N PHE A 371 13.70 -2.17 4.55
CA PHE A 371 13.80 -0.73 4.79
C PHE A 371 12.95 0.00 3.75
N GLY A 372 11.88 0.65 4.19
CA GLY A 372 10.95 1.39 3.35
C GLY A 372 11.21 2.88 3.42
N PHE A 373 11.41 3.48 2.26
CA PHE A 373 11.68 4.90 2.14
C PHE A 373 10.40 5.65 1.78
N ALA A 374 10.02 6.61 2.61
CA ALA A 374 8.90 7.49 2.34
C ALA A 374 9.43 8.90 2.02
N PRO A 375 9.47 9.29 0.73
CA PRO A 375 10.14 10.49 0.26
C PRO A 375 9.64 11.80 0.88
N LEU A 376 8.41 11.84 1.38
CA LEU A 376 7.86 13.03 2.01
C LEU A 376 8.53 13.37 3.35
N TYR A 377 9.08 12.37 4.07
CA TYR A 377 9.67 12.62 5.37
C TYR A 377 11.06 12.03 5.57
N ASN A 378 11.50 11.07 4.77
CA ASN A 378 12.88 10.61 4.84
C ASN A 378 13.83 11.55 4.07
N SER A 379 15.04 11.72 4.61
CA SER A 379 16.13 12.45 4.00
C SER A 379 17.23 11.51 3.50
N TYR A 380 18.09 11.98 2.60
CA TYR A 380 19.27 11.22 2.18
C TYR A 380 20.28 11.05 3.32
N ALA A 381 20.32 12.01 4.26
CA ALA A 381 21.09 11.87 5.48
C ALA A 381 20.58 10.72 6.36
N ASP A 382 19.23 10.55 6.50
CA ASP A 382 18.65 9.38 7.19
C ASP A 382 19.13 8.06 6.56
N VAL A 383 19.19 8.00 5.23
CA VAL A 383 19.67 6.81 4.49
C VAL A 383 21.15 6.54 4.81
N TRP A 384 21.98 7.58 4.78
CA TRP A 384 23.42 7.45 5.07
C TRP A 384 23.66 7.01 6.52
N ASP A 385 23.00 7.66 7.46
CA ASP A 385 23.12 7.41 8.90
C ASP A 385 22.61 6.00 9.25
N ALA A 386 21.51 5.55 8.64
CA ALA A 386 20.98 4.19 8.83
C ALA A 386 21.99 3.11 8.40
N VAL A 387 22.65 3.27 7.25
CA VAL A 387 23.68 2.31 6.81
C VAL A 387 24.92 2.36 7.71
N GLU A 388 25.28 3.52 8.23
CA GLU A 388 26.39 3.63 9.17
C GLU A 388 26.10 2.88 10.48
N VAL A 389 24.88 2.99 11.00
CA VAL A 389 24.43 2.22 12.17
C VAL A 389 24.38 0.72 11.83
N LEU A 390 23.91 0.33 10.65
CA LEU A 390 23.94 -1.07 10.21
C LEU A 390 25.37 -1.63 10.19
N ARG A 391 26.32 -0.88 9.61
CA ARG A 391 27.74 -1.23 9.61
C ARG A 391 28.26 -1.45 11.02
N GLN A 392 28.00 -0.50 11.94
CA GLN A 392 28.42 -0.59 13.34
C GLN A 392 27.83 -1.84 14.02
N VAL A 393 26.53 -2.08 13.86
CA VAL A 393 25.82 -3.25 14.43
C VAL A 393 26.47 -4.55 13.96
N LEU A 394 26.86 -4.64 12.68
CA LEU A 394 27.51 -5.82 12.12
C LEU A 394 28.97 -5.95 12.54
N ASP A 395 29.75 -4.86 12.47
CA ASP A 395 31.19 -4.85 12.79
C ASP A 395 31.46 -5.22 14.25
N GLU A 396 30.68 -4.66 15.17
CA GLU A 396 30.80 -4.82 16.62
C GLU A 396 29.96 -6.01 17.14
N LYS A 397 29.24 -6.71 16.26
CA LYS A 397 28.31 -7.81 16.59
C LYS A 397 27.31 -7.45 17.68
N LEU A 398 26.80 -6.20 17.65
CA LEU A 398 25.86 -5.70 18.67
C LEU A 398 24.52 -6.46 18.68
N TRP A 399 24.23 -7.19 17.61
CA TRP A 399 23.07 -8.05 17.47
C TRP A 399 23.22 -9.40 18.24
N ASP A 400 24.44 -9.79 18.61
CA ASP A 400 24.75 -11.09 19.19
C ASP A 400 24.51 -11.14 20.70
N VAL A 401 23.30 -10.83 21.10
CA VAL A 401 22.84 -10.88 22.49
C VAL A 401 21.51 -11.63 22.60
N PRO A 402 21.26 -12.38 23.70
CA PRO A 402 20.05 -13.23 23.83
C PRO A 402 18.74 -12.46 23.58
N GLN A 403 18.62 -11.24 24.09
CA GLN A 403 17.41 -10.41 23.98
C GLN A 403 17.00 -10.09 22.53
N PHE A 404 17.93 -10.07 21.58
CA PHE A 404 17.63 -9.79 20.16
C PHE A 404 17.32 -11.07 19.36
N ARG A 405 17.50 -12.24 19.94
CA ARG A 405 17.19 -13.52 19.31
C ARG A 405 15.78 -14.02 19.65
N GLU A 406 15.18 -13.49 20.71
CA GLU A 406 13.79 -13.82 21.10
C GLU A 406 12.80 -13.18 20.12
N ARG A 407 12.07 -14.02 19.37
CA ARG A 407 11.12 -13.55 18.36
C ARG A 407 9.84 -13.02 19.00
N LYS A 408 9.46 -11.82 18.62
CA LYS A 408 8.19 -11.18 18.95
C LYS A 408 7.19 -11.34 17.80
N ALA A 409 5.91 -11.03 18.04
CA ALA A 409 4.85 -11.14 17.04
C ALA A 409 5.05 -10.15 15.85
N VAL A 410 5.61 -8.99 16.15
CA VAL A 410 6.00 -7.97 15.16
C VAL A 410 7.41 -7.50 15.47
N THR A 411 8.01 -6.82 14.52
CA THR A 411 9.40 -6.35 14.57
C THR A 411 9.70 -5.51 15.79
#